data_f702c0fc5fcbd361b59acc949fe93077
#
_entry.id   f702c0fc5fcbd361b59acc949fe93077
#
_cell.length_a   1.000
_cell.length_b   1.000
_cell.length_c   1.000
_cell.angle_alpha   90.00
_cell.angle_beta   90.00
_cell.angle_gamma   90.00
#
_symmetry.space_group_name_H-M   'P 1'
#
loop_
_entity.id
_entity.type
_entity.pdbx_description
1 polymer ?
#
loop_
_entity_poly.entity_id
_entity_poly.type
_entity_poly.pdbx_seq_one_letter_code
_entity_poly.pdbx_strand_id
1 'polypeptide(L)'
;WYFLRFCSPDNKKEGFDFDSIKYWMPVDQYIGGVEHAILHLLYSRFFMQALNYSDDNFIDTEPFKGLFTQGMVCHETYKDENNNWLSPEELITNDNKTFYLKEDPSKKVRVGPSESMSKSKKNTIDPEMIIKNFGADAVRLFILSDSPPEKDVQWSERGMASSYKFLQKLWSLHQKILNKKTDKDKKNDEIEIFTNQILQKITNNLENFHYNVIIANLHEIYRFYTSEIEKPIDKKILLSNYQKIIKMMMPIIPHFANECLEQLNIKNNYKWPDLESELLKKKKYDIVVQINGKKRDLLTFNKELNEKQILEKIMKSEKSSKYLKKGEIKKTIYIKNKLINIIV
;
A
#
# COMPACT_ATOMS: atom_id res chain seq x y z
N TRP A 1 -6.09 -28.76 16.75
CA TRP A 1 -6.41 -27.62 15.90
C TRP A 1 -7.53 -27.95 14.92
N TYR A 2 -8.65 -27.28 15.06
CA TYR A 2 -9.90 -27.64 14.40
C TYR A 2 -9.97 -27.35 12.90
N PHE A 3 -8.98 -26.68 12.30
CA PHE A 3 -8.96 -26.38 10.86
C PHE A 3 -9.11 -27.65 10.01
N LEU A 4 -8.48 -28.75 10.41
CA LEU A 4 -8.61 -30.03 9.70
C LEU A 4 -10.05 -30.49 9.60
N ARG A 5 -10.86 -30.26 10.63
CA ARG A 5 -12.30 -30.57 10.63
C ARG A 5 -13.04 -29.70 9.59
N PHE A 6 -12.66 -28.45 9.44
CA PHE A 6 -13.28 -27.53 8.49
C PHE A 6 -12.94 -27.85 7.03
N CYS A 7 -11.87 -28.61 6.77
CA CYS A 7 -11.56 -29.07 5.41
C CYS A 7 -12.65 -30.02 4.83
N SER A 8 -13.39 -30.72 5.71
CA SER A 8 -14.49 -31.62 5.33
C SER A 8 -15.62 -31.56 6.37
N PRO A 9 -16.36 -30.44 6.48
CA PRO A 9 -17.31 -30.20 7.56
C PRO A 9 -18.51 -31.16 7.55
N ASP A 10 -18.85 -31.68 6.40
CA ASP A 10 -19.99 -32.60 6.23
C ASP A 10 -19.67 -34.09 6.47
N ASN A 11 -18.39 -34.44 6.69
CA ASN A 11 -18.00 -35.79 7.04
C ASN A 11 -18.54 -36.18 8.42
N LYS A 12 -19.44 -37.21 8.46
CA LYS A 12 -20.10 -37.67 9.69
C LYS A 12 -19.46 -38.94 10.28
N LYS A 13 -18.52 -39.54 9.56
CA LYS A 13 -17.93 -40.82 9.97
C LYS A 13 -16.56 -40.66 10.63
N GLU A 14 -15.78 -39.72 10.11
CA GLU A 14 -14.38 -39.48 10.51
C GLU A 14 -14.18 -38.03 10.94
N GLY A 15 -13.12 -37.75 11.66
CA GLY A 15 -12.78 -36.40 12.09
C GLY A 15 -12.53 -35.45 10.91
N PHE A 16 -11.98 -35.99 9.85
CA PHE A 16 -11.68 -35.28 8.60
C PHE A 16 -11.46 -36.28 7.44
N ASP A 17 -11.54 -35.79 6.22
CA ASP A 17 -11.27 -36.53 4.99
C ASP A 17 -9.85 -36.23 4.48
N PHE A 18 -9.08 -37.28 4.17
CA PHE A 18 -7.69 -37.15 3.75
C PHE A 18 -7.51 -36.44 2.41
N ASP A 19 -8.39 -36.66 1.44
CA ASP A 19 -8.26 -36.02 0.13
C ASP A 19 -8.53 -34.54 0.25
N SER A 20 -9.48 -34.15 1.09
CA SER A 20 -9.74 -32.75 1.42
C SER A 20 -8.55 -32.10 2.15
N ILE A 21 -7.92 -32.82 3.07
CA ILE A 21 -6.71 -32.30 3.75
C ILE A 21 -5.56 -32.11 2.77
N LYS A 22 -5.28 -33.07 1.91
CA LYS A 22 -4.22 -32.94 0.88
C LYS A 22 -4.44 -31.74 -0.05
N TYR A 23 -5.69 -31.36 -0.27
CA TYR A 23 -6.01 -30.18 -1.07
C TYR A 23 -5.80 -28.85 -0.31
N TRP A 24 -6.24 -28.80 0.98
CA TRP A 24 -6.23 -27.56 1.76
C TRP A 24 -4.97 -27.32 2.59
N MET A 25 -4.15 -28.36 2.81
CA MET A 25 -2.97 -28.32 3.66
C MET A 25 -1.68 -28.59 2.88
N PRO A 26 -0.53 -28.00 3.31
CA PRO A 26 -0.45 -26.97 4.33
C PRO A 26 -1.09 -25.66 3.90
N VAL A 27 -1.55 -24.83 4.85
CA VAL A 27 -2.14 -23.51 4.56
C VAL A 27 -1.09 -22.66 3.85
N ASP A 28 -1.42 -22.11 2.68
CA ASP A 28 -0.46 -21.37 1.85
C ASP A 28 0.12 -20.15 2.55
N GLN A 29 -0.73 -19.38 3.23
CA GLN A 29 -0.32 -18.17 3.93
C GLN A 29 -1.13 -17.97 5.21
N TYR A 30 -0.47 -17.88 6.35
CA TYR A 30 -1.05 -17.47 7.63
C TYR A 30 -0.65 -16.03 7.94
N ILE A 31 -1.65 -15.21 8.29
CA ILE A 31 -1.44 -13.82 8.68
C ILE A 31 -2.06 -13.62 10.06
N GLY A 32 -1.28 -13.13 11.03
CA GLY A 32 -1.78 -12.89 12.39
C GLY A 32 -0.80 -12.09 13.22
N GLY A 33 -1.25 -11.64 14.41
CA GLY A 33 -0.42 -10.91 15.36
C GLY A 33 0.70 -11.77 15.94
N VAL A 34 1.79 -11.14 16.31
CA VAL A 34 2.96 -11.78 16.92
C VAL A 34 2.64 -12.49 18.24
N GLU A 35 1.60 -12.05 18.96
CA GLU A 35 1.11 -12.65 20.21
C GLU A 35 0.70 -14.12 20.05
N HIS A 36 0.30 -14.51 18.84
CA HIS A 36 -0.09 -15.90 18.56
C HIS A 36 1.09 -16.87 18.47
N ALA A 37 2.32 -16.39 18.47
CA ALA A 37 3.51 -17.25 18.41
C ALA A 37 3.56 -18.26 19.56
N ILE A 38 3.18 -17.84 20.77
CA ILE A 38 3.13 -18.68 21.99
C ILE A 38 1.72 -19.17 22.33
N LEU A 39 0.73 -18.87 21.51
CA LEU A 39 -0.67 -19.27 21.70
C LEU A 39 -1.11 -20.20 20.55
N HIS A 40 -1.87 -19.66 19.61
CA HIS A 40 -2.47 -20.40 18.51
C HIS A 40 -1.44 -21.12 17.62
N LEU A 41 -0.33 -20.47 17.26
CA LEU A 41 0.69 -21.08 16.42
C LEU A 41 1.35 -22.29 17.10
N LEU A 42 1.65 -22.18 18.39
CA LEU A 42 2.22 -23.29 19.17
C LEU A 42 1.25 -24.48 19.21
N TYR A 43 -0.03 -24.21 19.50
CA TYR A 43 -1.05 -25.28 19.57
C TYR A 43 -1.30 -25.94 18.21
N SER A 44 -1.39 -25.17 17.13
CA SER A 44 -1.62 -25.73 15.80
C SER A 44 -0.47 -26.64 15.35
N ARG A 45 0.77 -26.23 15.60
CA ARG A 45 1.96 -27.03 15.29
C ARG A 45 2.02 -28.29 16.14
N PHE A 46 1.81 -28.15 17.45
CA PHE A 46 1.77 -29.32 18.34
C PHE A 46 0.68 -30.31 17.93
N PHE A 47 -0.51 -29.83 17.56
CA PHE A 47 -1.62 -30.69 17.16
C PHE A 47 -1.27 -31.48 15.89
N MET A 48 -0.66 -30.85 14.90
CA MET A 48 -0.20 -31.52 13.68
C MET A 48 0.86 -32.58 13.98
N GLN A 49 1.82 -32.28 14.85
CA GLN A 49 2.84 -33.25 15.27
C GLN A 49 2.25 -34.41 16.07
N ALA A 50 1.28 -34.14 16.93
CA ALA A 50 0.60 -35.19 17.71
C ALA A 50 -0.17 -36.15 16.82
N LEU A 51 -0.81 -35.67 15.77
CA LEU A 51 -1.49 -36.54 14.78
C LEU A 51 -0.52 -37.44 14.00
N ASN A 52 0.70 -36.96 13.77
CA ASN A 52 1.74 -37.73 13.11
C ASN A 52 2.55 -38.65 14.06
N TYR A 53 2.26 -38.65 15.34
CA TYR A 53 3.05 -39.40 16.34
C TYR A 53 3.13 -40.91 16.09
N SER A 54 2.06 -41.52 15.58
CA SER A 54 1.99 -42.94 15.29
C SER A 54 2.29 -43.29 13.84
N ASP A 55 2.27 -42.33 12.94
CA ASP A 55 2.53 -42.48 11.50
C ASP A 55 3.12 -41.20 10.91
N ASP A 56 4.43 -41.20 10.68
CA ASP A 56 5.18 -40.04 10.20
C ASP A 56 4.75 -39.53 8.80
N ASN A 57 3.94 -40.31 8.07
CA ASN A 57 3.42 -39.95 6.74
C ASN A 57 1.95 -39.60 6.74
N PHE A 58 1.34 -39.42 7.90
CA PHE A 58 -0.08 -39.21 8.04
C PHE A 58 -0.53 -37.90 7.37
N ILE A 59 0.05 -36.79 7.77
CA ILE A 59 -0.14 -35.45 7.18
C ILE A 59 1.12 -34.61 7.35
N ASP A 60 1.17 -33.44 6.73
CA ASP A 60 2.27 -32.49 6.96
C ASP A 60 2.41 -32.14 8.45
N THR A 61 3.63 -32.13 8.95
CA THR A 61 3.92 -31.79 10.36
C THR A 61 3.82 -30.28 10.64
N GLU A 62 4.01 -29.46 9.61
CA GLU A 62 3.89 -28.01 9.72
C GLU A 62 2.57 -27.54 9.06
N PRO A 63 1.70 -26.83 9.83
CA PRO A 63 0.38 -26.45 9.33
C PRO A 63 0.40 -25.30 8.33
N PHE A 64 1.46 -24.49 8.29
CA PHE A 64 1.57 -23.28 7.49
C PHE A 64 2.80 -23.32 6.59
N LYS A 65 2.60 -23.07 5.30
CA LYS A 65 3.66 -22.96 4.30
C LYS A 65 4.36 -21.60 4.37
N GLY A 66 3.59 -20.56 4.62
CA GLY A 66 4.08 -19.20 4.83
C GLY A 66 3.46 -18.58 6.08
N LEU A 67 4.28 -17.86 6.85
CA LEU A 67 3.85 -17.13 8.05
C LEU A 67 4.20 -15.65 7.88
N PHE A 68 3.20 -14.80 8.10
CA PHE A 68 3.37 -13.36 8.12
C PHE A 68 2.84 -12.81 9.45
N THR A 69 3.73 -12.26 10.28
CA THR A 69 3.35 -11.65 11.56
C THR A 69 3.13 -10.16 11.39
N GLN A 70 1.91 -9.71 11.73
CA GLN A 70 1.53 -8.31 11.69
C GLN A 70 1.81 -7.61 13.03
N GLY A 71 2.12 -6.32 12.96
CA GLY A 71 2.22 -5.45 14.12
C GLY A 71 0.87 -5.14 14.76
N MET A 72 0.91 -4.47 15.90
CA MET A 72 -0.26 -4.09 16.69
C MET A 72 -0.75 -2.69 16.33
N VAL A 73 -2.05 -2.44 16.53
CA VAL A 73 -2.56 -1.07 16.52
C VAL A 73 -2.42 -0.51 17.94
N CYS A 74 -1.65 0.56 18.05
CA CYS A 74 -1.31 1.22 19.30
C CYS A 74 -2.01 2.56 19.43
N HIS A 75 -2.34 2.95 20.64
CA HIS A 75 -2.92 4.24 20.97
C HIS A 75 -2.34 4.78 22.27
N GLU A 76 -2.30 6.10 22.41
CA GLU A 76 -1.93 6.74 23.66
C GLU A 76 -2.77 6.25 24.81
N THR A 77 -2.20 6.26 26.01
CA THR A 77 -2.88 5.90 27.23
C THR A 77 -3.11 7.16 28.08
N TYR A 78 -4.21 7.18 28.81
CA TYR A 78 -4.64 8.35 29.57
C TYR A 78 -4.95 7.99 31.01
N LYS A 79 -4.52 8.84 31.94
CA LYS A 79 -4.77 8.67 33.38
C LYS A 79 -5.20 9.95 34.05
N ASP A 80 -6.13 9.82 35.00
CA ASP A 80 -6.48 10.91 35.92
C ASP A 80 -5.41 11.12 37.02
N GLU A 81 -5.63 12.07 37.88
CA GLU A 81 -4.76 12.38 39.04
C GLU A 81 -4.63 11.21 40.02
N ASN A 82 -5.63 10.32 40.09
CA ASN A 82 -5.68 9.14 40.94
C ASN A 82 -5.06 7.90 40.27
N ASN A 83 -4.43 8.02 39.09
CA ASN A 83 -3.90 6.94 38.27
C ASN A 83 -4.95 5.98 37.67
N ASN A 84 -6.24 6.32 37.64
CA ASN A 84 -7.24 5.55 36.94
C ASN A 84 -7.10 5.74 35.41
N TRP A 85 -7.30 4.64 34.69
CA TRP A 85 -7.31 4.69 33.21
C TRP A 85 -8.57 5.39 32.71
N LEU A 86 -8.39 6.25 31.73
CA LEU A 86 -9.45 7.00 31.06
C LEU A 86 -9.54 6.58 29.59
N SER A 87 -10.76 6.54 29.05
CA SER A 87 -10.97 6.33 27.61
C SER A 87 -10.84 7.65 26.83
N PRO A 88 -10.50 7.61 25.53
CA PRO A 88 -10.46 8.81 24.69
C PRO A 88 -11.77 9.60 24.69
N GLU A 89 -12.91 8.94 24.88
CA GLU A 89 -14.24 9.55 24.90
C GLU A 89 -14.52 10.41 26.13
N GLU A 90 -13.79 10.13 27.23
CA GLU A 90 -13.87 10.88 28.50
C GLU A 90 -13.05 12.18 28.45
N LEU A 91 -12.34 12.47 27.31
CA LEU A 91 -11.38 13.54 27.19
C LEU A 91 -11.84 14.65 26.24
N ILE A 92 -11.32 15.85 26.49
CA ILE A 92 -11.37 16.99 25.57
C ILE A 92 -9.98 17.58 25.40
N THR A 93 -9.69 18.13 24.22
CA THR A 93 -8.45 18.81 23.92
C THR A 93 -8.68 19.95 22.94
N ASN A 94 -7.92 21.05 23.07
CA ASN A 94 -7.97 22.18 22.14
C ASN A 94 -6.75 22.22 21.20
N ASP A 95 -5.67 21.54 21.56
CA ASP A 95 -4.36 21.61 20.84
C ASP A 95 -3.81 20.24 20.45
N ASN A 96 -4.54 19.14 20.71
CA ASN A 96 -4.11 17.76 20.54
C ASN A 96 -2.83 17.39 21.32
N LYS A 97 -2.48 18.16 22.33
CA LYS A 97 -1.30 17.91 23.19
C LYS A 97 -1.67 17.88 24.66
N THR A 98 -2.63 18.72 25.04
CA THR A 98 -3.07 18.81 26.43
C THR A 98 -4.51 18.34 26.52
N PHE A 99 -4.73 17.34 27.36
CA PHE A 99 -6.04 16.71 27.54
C PHE A 99 -6.60 17.04 28.92
N TYR A 100 -7.90 17.22 28.97
CA TYR A 100 -8.68 17.52 30.17
C TYR A 100 -9.85 16.55 30.26
N LEU A 101 -10.37 16.33 31.47
CA LEU A 101 -11.59 15.56 31.63
C LEU A 101 -12.78 16.30 31.01
N LYS A 102 -13.59 15.61 30.25
CA LYS A 102 -14.79 16.16 29.63
C LYS A 102 -15.81 16.63 30.64
N GLU A 103 -15.95 15.88 31.74
CA GLU A 103 -16.86 16.21 32.87
C GLU A 103 -16.35 17.39 33.72
N ASP A 104 -15.02 17.58 33.78
CA ASP A 104 -14.42 18.67 34.57
C ASP A 104 -13.19 19.21 33.83
N PRO A 105 -13.37 20.22 32.95
CA PRO A 105 -12.28 20.79 32.15
C PRO A 105 -11.17 21.49 32.94
N SER A 106 -11.31 21.65 34.27
CA SER A 106 -10.25 22.16 35.13
C SER A 106 -9.19 21.08 35.43
N LYS A 107 -9.55 19.79 35.30
CA LYS A 107 -8.68 18.66 35.61
C LYS A 107 -7.89 18.23 34.40
N LYS A 108 -6.57 18.39 34.51
CA LYS A 108 -5.64 17.97 33.47
C LYS A 108 -5.43 16.45 33.53
N VAL A 109 -5.39 15.83 32.35
CA VAL A 109 -5.16 14.40 32.19
C VAL A 109 -3.70 14.13 31.86
N ARG A 110 -3.11 13.10 32.44
CA ARG A 110 -1.76 12.65 32.13
C ARG A 110 -1.79 11.72 30.92
N VAL A 111 -1.10 12.13 29.86
CA VAL A 111 -0.88 11.31 28.66
C VAL A 111 0.31 10.39 28.91
N GLY A 112 0.10 9.10 28.73
CA GLY A 112 1.12 8.05 28.80
C GLY A 112 1.59 7.65 27.41
N PRO A 113 2.50 6.66 27.34
CA PRO A 113 3.01 6.17 26.06
C PRO A 113 1.90 5.53 25.21
N SER A 114 2.14 5.51 23.89
CA SER A 114 1.33 4.73 22.98
C SER A 114 1.66 3.25 23.15
N GLU A 115 0.62 2.45 23.44
CA GLU A 115 0.72 1.02 23.70
C GLU A 115 -0.37 0.28 22.91
N SER A 116 -0.22 -1.03 22.77
CA SER A 116 -1.25 -1.86 22.15
C SER A 116 -2.60 -1.64 22.80
N MET A 117 -3.65 -1.50 21.98
CA MET A 117 -5.01 -1.27 22.46
C MET A 117 -5.50 -2.41 23.35
N SER A 118 -6.02 -2.09 24.52
CA SER A 118 -6.62 -3.06 25.44
C SER A 118 -7.78 -2.46 26.24
N LYS A 119 -8.79 -3.29 26.52
CA LYS A 119 -9.95 -2.88 27.33
C LYS A 119 -9.54 -2.49 28.74
N SER A 120 -8.52 -3.15 29.30
CA SER A 120 -8.03 -2.87 30.67
C SER A 120 -7.37 -1.50 30.80
N LYS A 121 -6.75 -1.00 29.75
CA LYS A 121 -6.14 0.35 29.69
C LYS A 121 -7.09 1.41 29.15
N LYS A 122 -8.29 1.01 28.74
CA LYS A 122 -9.31 1.88 28.11
C LYS A 122 -8.80 2.70 26.89
N ASN A 123 -7.70 2.28 26.25
CA ASN A 123 -7.14 2.97 25.08
C ASN A 123 -7.63 2.39 23.74
N THR A 124 -8.77 1.73 23.74
CA THR A 124 -9.41 1.17 22.56
C THR A 124 -10.20 2.24 21.81
N ILE A 125 -10.21 2.12 20.49
CA ILE A 125 -11.07 2.91 19.59
C ILE A 125 -12.19 2.00 19.09
N ASP A 126 -13.42 2.49 19.09
CA ASP A 126 -14.56 1.75 18.57
C ASP A 126 -14.55 1.73 17.04
N PRO A 127 -14.33 0.57 16.38
CA PRO A 127 -14.30 0.47 14.94
C PRO A 127 -15.63 0.87 14.29
N GLU A 128 -16.77 0.60 14.92
CA GLU A 128 -18.09 0.90 14.35
C GLU A 128 -18.30 2.41 14.24
N MET A 129 -17.93 3.15 15.25
CA MET A 129 -17.98 4.62 15.25
C MET A 129 -17.09 5.21 14.14
N ILE A 130 -15.87 4.70 14.00
CA ILE A 130 -14.93 5.17 12.99
C ILE A 130 -15.43 4.83 11.58
N ILE A 131 -15.90 3.61 11.35
CA ILE A 131 -16.45 3.20 10.06
C ILE A 131 -17.69 4.03 9.71
N LYS A 132 -18.55 4.33 10.67
CA LYS A 132 -19.73 5.17 10.46
C LYS A 132 -19.36 6.60 10.03
N ASN A 133 -18.28 7.16 10.60
CA ASN A 133 -17.86 8.53 10.34
C ASN A 133 -17.03 8.70 9.07
N PHE A 134 -16.15 7.72 8.76
CA PHE A 134 -15.15 7.84 7.69
C PHE A 134 -15.30 6.78 6.59
N GLY A 135 -16.07 5.72 6.83
CA GLY A 135 -16.19 4.58 5.93
C GLY A 135 -15.03 3.57 6.09
N ALA A 136 -15.31 2.32 5.76
CA ALA A 136 -14.35 1.22 5.90
C ALA A 136 -13.07 1.41 5.07
N ASP A 137 -13.20 1.95 3.85
CA ASP A 137 -12.04 2.15 2.97
C ASP A 137 -11.07 3.20 3.50
N ALA A 138 -11.55 4.23 4.22
CA ALA A 138 -10.67 5.19 4.87
C ALA A 138 -9.88 4.55 6.02
N VAL A 139 -10.52 3.68 6.80
CA VAL A 139 -9.85 2.89 7.85
C VAL A 139 -8.79 1.99 7.26
N ARG A 140 -9.10 1.28 6.17
CA ARG A 140 -8.15 0.42 5.46
C ARG A 140 -6.95 1.20 4.94
N LEU A 141 -7.18 2.35 4.30
CA LEU A 141 -6.10 3.24 3.84
C LEU A 141 -5.21 3.69 5.00
N PHE A 142 -5.80 4.10 6.11
CA PHE A 142 -5.05 4.55 7.28
C PHE A 142 -4.16 3.43 7.84
N ILE A 143 -4.74 2.28 8.15
CA ILE A 143 -4.01 1.13 8.75
C ILE A 143 -2.86 0.66 7.85
N LEU A 144 -3.07 0.66 6.53
CA LEU A 144 -2.09 0.15 5.57
C LEU A 144 -1.06 1.20 5.11
N SER A 145 -1.21 2.49 5.48
CA SER A 145 -0.38 3.58 4.92
C SER A 145 0.87 3.90 5.71
N ASP A 146 0.80 3.79 7.04
CA ASP A 146 1.79 4.41 7.93
C ASP A 146 3.14 3.68 7.89
N SER A 147 3.12 2.37 7.96
CA SER A 147 4.33 1.54 8.05
C SER A 147 4.14 0.18 7.37
N PRO A 148 5.24 -0.56 7.13
CA PRO A 148 5.12 -1.97 6.74
C PRO A 148 4.23 -2.73 7.73
N PRO A 149 3.41 -3.69 7.26
CA PRO A 149 2.42 -4.37 8.10
C PRO A 149 2.99 -5.13 9.31
N GLU A 150 4.29 -5.43 9.31
CA GLU A 150 5.00 -6.09 10.42
C GLU A 150 5.27 -5.14 11.60
N LYS A 151 5.14 -3.84 11.39
CA LYS A 151 5.37 -2.82 12.41
C LYS A 151 4.06 -2.36 13.04
N ASP A 152 4.17 -1.89 14.28
CA ASP A 152 3.04 -1.29 14.97
C ASP A 152 2.55 -0.03 14.26
N VAL A 153 1.23 0.12 14.22
CA VAL A 153 0.53 1.30 13.68
C VAL A 153 0.08 2.18 14.84
N GLN A 154 0.50 3.44 14.81
CA GLN A 154 0.06 4.42 15.81
C GLN A 154 -1.28 5.02 15.37
N TRP A 155 -2.32 4.85 16.20
CA TRP A 155 -3.61 5.46 15.92
C TRP A 155 -3.50 6.98 15.91
N SER A 156 -4.07 7.60 14.89
CA SER A 156 -4.05 9.06 14.71
C SER A 156 -5.33 9.55 14.03
N GLU A 157 -6.11 10.36 14.72
CA GLU A 157 -7.30 10.99 14.12
C GLU A 157 -6.95 11.86 12.91
N ARG A 158 -5.81 12.54 12.96
CA ARG A 158 -5.30 13.32 11.83
C ARG A 158 -4.94 12.45 10.63
N GLY A 159 -4.35 11.28 10.88
CA GLY A 159 -4.05 10.28 9.86
C GLY A 159 -5.32 9.74 9.23
N MET A 160 -6.32 9.44 10.06
CA MET A 160 -7.65 8.99 9.64
C MET A 160 -8.34 10.02 8.73
N ALA A 161 -8.40 11.28 9.17
CA ALA A 161 -8.97 12.38 8.39
C ALA A 161 -8.23 12.62 7.07
N SER A 162 -6.92 12.41 7.04
CA SER A 162 -6.10 12.52 5.82
C SER A 162 -6.42 11.42 4.82
N SER A 163 -6.62 10.19 5.29
CA SER A 163 -7.03 9.03 4.48
C SER A 163 -8.42 9.24 3.88
N TYR A 164 -9.37 9.75 4.67
CA TYR A 164 -10.71 10.11 4.19
C TYR A 164 -10.67 11.20 3.10
N LYS A 165 -9.89 12.27 3.34
CA LYS A 165 -9.69 13.34 2.33
C LYS A 165 -9.06 12.80 1.03
N PHE A 166 -8.20 11.80 1.13
CA PHE A 166 -7.63 11.18 -0.07
C PHE A 166 -8.68 10.40 -0.87
N LEU A 167 -9.56 9.65 -0.21
CA LEU A 167 -10.70 9.00 -0.88
C LEU A 167 -11.60 10.02 -1.58
N GLN A 168 -11.92 11.15 -0.94
CA GLN A 168 -12.69 12.22 -1.56
C GLN A 168 -12.01 12.78 -2.83
N LYS A 169 -10.67 12.91 -2.81
CA LYS A 169 -9.89 13.32 -3.99
C LYS A 169 -9.95 12.27 -5.11
N LEU A 170 -9.84 10.99 -4.78
CA LEU A 170 -9.98 9.90 -5.75
C LEU A 170 -11.39 9.90 -6.36
N TRP A 171 -12.43 10.10 -5.55
CA TRP A 171 -13.81 10.22 -6.03
C TRP A 171 -13.99 11.39 -6.98
N SER A 172 -13.48 12.57 -6.63
CA SER A 172 -13.52 13.75 -7.51
C SER A 172 -12.79 13.50 -8.83
N LEU A 173 -11.65 12.83 -8.80
CA LEU A 173 -10.92 12.43 -10.01
C LEU A 173 -11.76 11.47 -10.86
N HIS A 174 -12.38 10.46 -10.24
CA HIS A 174 -13.26 9.51 -10.94
C HIS A 174 -14.39 10.24 -11.68
N GLN A 175 -15.10 11.16 -11.02
CA GLN A 175 -16.16 11.94 -11.65
C GLN A 175 -15.65 12.80 -12.82
N LYS A 176 -14.48 13.39 -12.69
CA LYS A 176 -13.82 14.13 -13.80
C LYS A 176 -13.51 13.23 -14.99
N ILE A 177 -13.01 12.01 -14.75
CA ILE A 177 -12.71 11.03 -15.80
C ILE A 177 -13.99 10.61 -16.54
N LEU A 178 -15.07 10.31 -15.81
CA LEU A 178 -16.36 9.95 -16.42
C LEU A 178 -16.91 11.06 -17.32
N ASN A 179 -16.77 12.32 -16.90
CA ASN A 179 -17.28 13.50 -17.60
C ASN A 179 -16.30 14.03 -18.67
N LYS A 180 -15.10 13.47 -18.83
CA LYS A 180 -14.13 13.90 -19.82
C LYS A 180 -14.69 13.74 -21.25
N LYS A 181 -14.62 14.81 -22.03
CA LYS A 181 -14.95 14.78 -23.46
C LYS A 181 -13.83 14.07 -24.24
N THR A 182 -14.20 13.33 -25.27
CA THR A 182 -13.22 12.63 -26.12
C THR A 182 -12.57 13.58 -27.13
N ASP A 183 -11.29 13.35 -27.39
CA ASP A 183 -10.54 13.97 -28.47
C ASP A 183 -9.97 12.82 -29.33
N LYS A 184 -10.69 12.52 -30.44
CA LYS A 184 -10.52 11.26 -31.21
C LYS A 184 -9.17 11.06 -31.88
N ASP A 185 -8.41 12.13 -32.11
CA ASP A 185 -7.22 12.07 -32.97
C ASP A 185 -5.89 11.99 -32.22
N LYS A 186 -5.91 11.75 -30.89
CA LYS A 186 -4.68 11.73 -30.11
C LYS A 186 -4.44 10.39 -29.44
N LYS A 187 -3.46 9.65 -29.95
CA LYS A 187 -2.83 8.52 -29.25
C LYS A 187 -2.07 9.09 -28.04
N ASN A 188 -2.39 8.59 -26.85
CA ASN A 188 -1.63 8.89 -25.64
C ASN A 188 -0.98 7.62 -25.11
N ASP A 189 0.16 7.23 -25.70
CA ASP A 189 0.95 6.08 -25.28
C ASP A 189 1.39 6.21 -23.79
N GLU A 190 1.41 7.43 -23.23
CA GLU A 190 1.87 7.67 -21.85
C GLU A 190 0.97 7.03 -20.82
N ILE A 191 -0.35 7.04 -21.03
CA ILE A 191 -1.31 6.39 -20.12
C ILE A 191 -1.14 4.88 -20.13
N GLU A 192 -0.99 4.28 -21.32
CA GLU A 192 -0.81 2.83 -21.45
C GLU A 192 0.50 2.37 -20.80
N ILE A 193 1.60 3.09 -21.07
CA ILE A 193 2.90 2.82 -20.48
C ILE A 193 2.84 2.95 -18.95
N PHE A 194 2.28 4.07 -18.45
CA PHE A 194 2.16 4.29 -17.01
C PHE A 194 1.31 3.21 -16.35
N THR A 195 0.15 2.86 -16.94
CA THR A 195 -0.76 1.85 -16.39
C THR A 195 -0.06 0.50 -16.26
N ASN A 196 0.73 0.08 -17.25
CA ASN A 196 1.48 -1.17 -17.17
C ASN A 196 2.65 -1.11 -16.18
N GLN A 197 3.36 0.00 -16.09
CA GLN A 197 4.43 0.17 -15.10
C GLN A 197 3.89 0.13 -13.66
N ILE A 198 2.76 0.81 -13.41
CA ILE A 198 2.16 0.83 -12.08
C ILE A 198 1.53 -0.52 -11.74
N LEU A 199 0.95 -1.23 -12.72
CA LEU A 199 0.45 -2.59 -12.55
C LEU A 199 1.56 -3.53 -12.10
N GLN A 200 2.72 -3.49 -12.75
CA GLN A 200 3.88 -4.30 -12.35
C GLN A 200 4.32 -3.98 -10.92
N LYS A 201 4.41 -2.68 -10.55
CA LYS A 201 4.79 -2.26 -9.20
C LYS A 201 3.80 -2.78 -8.15
N ILE A 202 2.49 -2.59 -8.38
CA ILE A 202 1.45 -2.97 -7.43
C ILE A 202 1.37 -4.49 -7.30
N THR A 203 1.46 -5.25 -8.39
CA THR A 203 1.49 -6.72 -8.35
C THR A 203 2.65 -7.22 -7.48
N ASN A 204 3.87 -6.74 -7.74
CA ASN A 204 5.03 -7.14 -6.94
C ASN A 204 4.89 -6.73 -5.45
N ASN A 205 4.30 -5.57 -5.17
CA ASN A 205 4.08 -5.12 -3.80
C ASN A 205 2.98 -5.94 -3.08
N LEU A 206 1.95 -6.40 -3.78
CA LEU A 206 0.94 -7.30 -3.22
C LEU A 206 1.54 -8.66 -2.87
N GLU A 207 2.33 -9.25 -3.76
CA GLU A 207 3.01 -10.53 -3.56
C GLU A 207 3.96 -10.51 -2.36
N ASN A 208 4.51 -9.34 -2.02
CA ASN A 208 5.45 -9.15 -0.91
C ASN A 208 4.84 -8.44 0.30
N PHE A 209 3.52 -8.27 0.36
CA PHE A 209 2.81 -7.59 1.45
C PHE A 209 3.27 -6.14 1.73
N HIS A 210 3.85 -5.45 0.74
CA HIS A 210 4.30 -4.05 0.86
C HIS A 210 3.12 -3.07 0.69
N TYR A 211 2.11 -3.16 1.55
CA TYR A 211 0.86 -2.40 1.41
C TYR A 211 1.06 -0.89 1.51
N ASN A 212 1.94 -0.42 2.38
CA ASN A 212 2.27 1.00 2.48
C ASN A 212 2.87 1.57 1.18
N VAL A 213 3.66 0.76 0.46
CA VAL A 213 4.19 1.14 -0.86
C VAL A 213 3.07 1.18 -1.90
N ILE A 214 2.07 0.28 -1.82
CA ILE A 214 0.90 0.32 -2.70
C ILE A 214 0.14 1.63 -2.49
N ILE A 215 -0.05 2.10 -1.27
CA ILE A 215 -0.72 3.38 -1.01
C ILE A 215 0.09 4.55 -1.60
N ALA A 216 1.42 4.53 -1.52
CA ALA A 216 2.25 5.49 -2.23
C ALA A 216 2.04 5.43 -3.76
N ASN A 217 1.85 4.22 -4.32
CA ASN A 217 1.50 4.05 -5.73
C ASN A 217 0.10 4.60 -6.05
N LEU A 218 -0.89 4.51 -5.14
CA LEU A 218 -2.19 5.15 -5.34
C LEU A 218 -2.07 6.69 -5.41
N HIS A 219 -1.19 7.29 -4.62
CA HIS A 219 -0.88 8.71 -4.75
C HIS A 219 -0.16 9.06 -6.06
N GLU A 220 0.71 8.17 -6.56
CA GLU A 220 1.35 8.30 -7.87
C GLU A 220 0.30 8.28 -9.00
N ILE A 221 -0.65 7.33 -8.93
CA ILE A 221 -1.79 7.21 -9.85
C ILE A 221 -2.64 8.49 -9.83
N TYR A 222 -3.00 8.96 -8.64
CA TYR A 222 -3.81 10.18 -8.50
C TYR A 222 -3.15 11.38 -9.19
N ARG A 223 -1.86 11.61 -8.93
CA ARG A 223 -1.11 12.72 -9.53
C ARG A 223 -1.02 12.60 -11.04
N PHE A 224 -0.70 11.39 -11.55
CA PHE A 224 -0.58 11.14 -12.96
C PHE A 224 -1.91 11.39 -13.70
N TYR A 225 -2.99 10.73 -13.27
CA TYR A 225 -4.28 10.87 -13.92
C TYR A 225 -4.86 12.28 -13.80
N THR A 226 -4.64 12.99 -12.69
CA THR A 226 -5.03 14.40 -12.55
C THR A 226 -4.35 15.28 -13.59
N SER A 227 -3.08 15.02 -13.92
CA SER A 227 -2.36 15.74 -14.97
C SER A 227 -2.83 15.35 -16.37
N GLU A 228 -3.06 14.04 -16.60
CA GLU A 228 -3.40 13.55 -17.95
C GLU A 228 -4.80 13.94 -18.39
N ILE A 229 -5.77 14.03 -17.49
CA ILE A 229 -7.13 14.44 -17.84
C ILE A 229 -7.23 15.91 -18.28
N GLU A 230 -6.25 16.74 -17.98
CA GLU A 230 -6.21 18.13 -18.48
C GLU A 230 -5.73 18.21 -19.94
N LYS A 231 -5.12 17.15 -20.46
CA LYS A 231 -4.64 17.06 -21.84
C LYS A 231 -5.75 16.55 -22.77
N PRO A 232 -5.66 16.84 -24.08
CA PRO A 232 -6.48 16.17 -25.10
C PRO A 232 -6.19 14.66 -25.11
N ILE A 233 -7.25 13.83 -25.00
CA ILE A 233 -7.11 12.38 -24.91
C ILE A 233 -8.28 11.65 -25.53
N ASP A 234 -8.03 10.49 -26.15
CA ASP A 234 -9.10 9.56 -26.53
C ASP A 234 -9.72 8.94 -25.28
N LYS A 235 -11.02 9.20 -25.10
CA LYS A 235 -11.77 8.70 -23.94
C LYS A 235 -11.78 7.17 -23.85
N LYS A 236 -11.73 6.43 -24.97
CA LYS A 236 -11.68 4.97 -24.94
C LYS A 236 -10.37 4.47 -24.34
N ILE A 237 -9.25 5.06 -24.73
CA ILE A 237 -7.91 4.75 -24.18
C ILE A 237 -7.89 5.11 -22.68
N LEU A 238 -8.39 6.29 -22.32
CA LEU A 238 -8.47 6.72 -20.93
C LEU A 238 -9.28 5.71 -20.08
N LEU A 239 -10.51 5.37 -20.49
CA LEU A 239 -11.37 4.51 -19.70
C LEU A 239 -10.88 3.06 -19.62
N SER A 240 -10.31 2.50 -20.70
CA SER A 240 -9.77 1.13 -20.66
C SER A 240 -8.59 1.00 -19.70
N ASN A 241 -7.72 2.00 -19.65
CA ASN A 241 -6.60 2.02 -18.71
C ASN A 241 -7.06 2.35 -17.29
N TYR A 242 -7.98 3.29 -17.13
CA TYR A 242 -8.54 3.63 -15.82
C TYR A 242 -9.29 2.44 -15.18
N GLN A 243 -9.97 1.63 -15.97
CA GLN A 243 -10.56 0.36 -15.50
C GLN A 243 -9.50 -0.57 -14.90
N LYS A 244 -8.32 -0.71 -15.53
CA LYS A 244 -7.21 -1.49 -14.98
C LYS A 244 -6.76 -0.91 -13.63
N ILE A 245 -6.66 0.43 -13.54
CA ILE A 245 -6.31 1.14 -12.30
C ILE A 245 -7.31 0.84 -11.16
N ILE A 246 -8.62 0.94 -11.43
CA ILE A 246 -9.63 0.66 -10.41
C ILE A 246 -9.54 -0.78 -9.90
N LYS A 247 -9.31 -1.74 -10.80
CA LYS A 247 -9.11 -3.16 -10.40
C LYS A 247 -7.91 -3.33 -9.48
N MET A 248 -6.83 -2.59 -9.70
CA MET A 248 -5.66 -2.60 -8.81
C MET A 248 -5.95 -2.00 -7.43
N MET A 249 -6.97 -1.16 -7.30
CA MET A 249 -7.39 -0.58 -6.02
C MET A 249 -8.24 -1.55 -5.17
N MET A 250 -8.85 -2.59 -5.77
CA MET A 250 -9.74 -3.52 -5.09
C MET A 250 -9.19 -4.14 -3.80
N PRO A 251 -7.94 -4.62 -3.74
CA PRO A 251 -7.39 -5.20 -2.52
C PRO A 251 -7.27 -4.20 -1.36
N ILE A 252 -7.16 -2.92 -1.65
CA ILE A 252 -6.92 -1.85 -0.68
C ILE A 252 -8.22 -1.13 -0.29
N ILE A 253 -8.98 -0.64 -1.27
CA ILE A 253 -10.21 0.15 -1.09
C ILE A 253 -11.37 -0.45 -1.90
N PRO A 254 -11.89 -1.62 -1.47
CA PRO A 254 -12.84 -2.41 -2.24
C PRO A 254 -14.17 -1.71 -2.49
N HIS A 255 -14.72 -0.96 -1.53
CA HIS A 255 -16.02 -0.29 -1.70
C HIS A 255 -15.92 0.82 -2.75
N PHE A 256 -14.89 1.66 -2.67
CA PHE A 256 -14.60 2.68 -3.67
C PHE A 256 -14.42 2.06 -5.06
N ALA A 257 -13.62 1.00 -5.16
CA ALA A 257 -13.31 0.38 -6.43
C ALA A 257 -14.55 -0.29 -7.06
N ASN A 258 -15.39 -0.97 -6.27
CA ASN A 258 -16.64 -1.56 -6.75
C ASN A 258 -17.60 -0.49 -7.27
N GLU A 259 -17.83 0.59 -6.53
CA GLU A 259 -18.68 1.70 -6.95
C GLU A 259 -18.19 2.31 -8.27
N CYS A 260 -16.88 2.53 -8.39
CA CYS A 260 -16.30 3.05 -9.63
C CYS A 260 -16.49 2.09 -10.82
N LEU A 261 -16.33 0.76 -10.62
CA LEU A 261 -16.56 -0.23 -11.67
C LEU A 261 -18.03 -0.29 -12.08
N GLU A 262 -18.96 -0.18 -11.14
CA GLU A 262 -20.38 -0.15 -11.41
C GLU A 262 -20.76 1.06 -12.28
N GLN A 263 -20.25 2.26 -11.97
CA GLN A 263 -20.45 3.47 -12.77
C GLN A 263 -19.83 3.38 -14.17
N LEU A 264 -18.82 2.54 -14.36
CA LEU A 264 -18.26 2.20 -15.67
C LEU A 264 -19.04 1.08 -16.40
N ASN A 265 -20.16 0.60 -15.85
CA ASN A 265 -20.96 -0.53 -16.35
C ASN A 265 -20.17 -1.86 -16.42
N ILE A 266 -19.20 -2.05 -15.54
CA ILE A 266 -18.39 -3.27 -15.46
C ILE A 266 -18.91 -4.10 -14.29
N LYS A 267 -19.70 -5.13 -14.59
CA LYS A 267 -20.26 -6.04 -13.59
C LYS A 267 -19.49 -7.37 -13.60
N ASN A 268 -19.20 -7.90 -12.42
CA ASN A 268 -18.65 -9.25 -12.21
C ASN A 268 -17.32 -9.55 -12.95
N ASN A 269 -16.55 -8.55 -13.32
CA ASN A 269 -15.24 -8.73 -13.94
C ASN A 269 -14.11 -8.21 -13.02
N TYR A 270 -13.80 -9.01 -12.01
CA TYR A 270 -12.78 -8.71 -11.00
C TYR A 270 -11.41 -9.34 -11.33
N LYS A 271 -11.25 -9.93 -12.54
CA LYS A 271 -9.97 -10.49 -12.95
C LYS A 271 -8.87 -9.44 -12.87
N TRP A 272 -7.75 -9.81 -12.24
CA TRP A 272 -6.56 -8.97 -12.19
C TRP A 272 -6.11 -8.61 -13.61
N PRO A 273 -5.70 -7.37 -13.87
CA PRO A 273 -5.29 -6.96 -15.21
C PRO A 273 -4.07 -7.75 -15.70
N ASP A 274 -4.05 -8.08 -16.98
CA ASP A 274 -2.91 -8.73 -17.61
C ASP A 274 -1.82 -7.70 -17.92
N LEU A 275 -0.54 -8.07 -17.70
CA LEU A 275 0.61 -7.21 -17.94
C LEU A 275 1.04 -7.29 -19.40
N GLU A 276 1.13 -6.15 -20.06
CA GLU A 276 1.60 -6.02 -21.45
C GLU A 276 3.10 -5.75 -21.48
N SER A 277 3.91 -6.82 -21.57
CA SER A 277 5.39 -6.75 -21.47
C SER A 277 6.03 -5.83 -22.51
N GLU A 278 5.43 -5.66 -23.68
CA GLU A 278 5.94 -4.79 -24.74
C GLU A 278 5.89 -3.31 -24.33
N LEU A 279 4.89 -2.90 -23.55
CA LEU A 279 4.78 -1.54 -23.04
C LEU A 279 5.82 -1.23 -21.97
N LEU A 280 6.30 -2.24 -21.24
CA LEU A 280 7.37 -2.07 -20.26
C LEU A 280 8.72 -1.80 -20.90
N LYS A 281 8.94 -2.25 -22.13
CA LYS A 281 10.19 -2.02 -22.89
C LYS A 281 10.35 -0.57 -23.33
N LYS A 282 9.27 0.21 -23.42
CA LYS A 282 9.28 1.65 -23.73
C LYS A 282 9.69 2.48 -22.49
N LYS A 283 10.80 2.13 -21.83
CA LYS A 283 11.28 2.85 -20.66
C LYS A 283 11.77 4.25 -21.04
N LYS A 284 11.23 5.27 -20.39
CA LYS A 284 11.90 6.56 -20.28
C LYS A 284 12.96 6.44 -19.17
N TYR A 285 14.18 6.86 -19.49
CA TYR A 285 15.31 6.84 -18.56
C TYR A 285 15.58 8.29 -18.13
N ASP A 286 15.29 8.59 -16.87
CA ASP A 286 15.54 9.90 -16.28
C ASP A 286 16.92 9.88 -15.62
N ILE A 287 17.87 10.60 -16.20
CA ILE A 287 19.24 10.68 -15.69
C ILE A 287 19.46 12.05 -15.06
N VAL A 288 19.70 12.05 -13.75
CA VAL A 288 20.07 13.27 -13.03
C VAL A 288 21.50 13.67 -13.41
N VAL A 289 21.67 14.86 -13.94
CA VAL A 289 22.98 15.43 -14.25
C VAL A 289 23.46 16.27 -13.07
N GLN A 290 24.57 15.85 -12.49
CA GLN A 290 25.30 16.62 -11.48
C GLN A 290 26.63 17.14 -12.04
N ILE A 291 27.01 18.34 -11.62
CA ILE A 291 28.32 18.91 -11.89
C ILE A 291 28.91 19.37 -10.55
N ASN A 292 30.07 18.81 -10.19
CA ASN A 292 30.71 18.99 -8.89
C ASN A 292 29.74 18.68 -7.72
N GLY A 293 28.98 17.56 -7.83
CA GLY A 293 28.03 17.08 -6.82
C GLY A 293 26.69 17.84 -6.74
N LYS A 294 26.51 18.93 -7.50
CA LYS A 294 25.26 19.71 -7.50
C LYS A 294 24.38 19.35 -8.70
N LYS A 295 23.09 19.05 -8.47
CA LYS A 295 22.12 18.80 -9.55
C LYS A 295 22.02 20.04 -10.46
N ARG A 296 22.21 19.85 -11.77
CA ARG A 296 22.18 20.91 -12.78
C ARG A 296 21.13 20.69 -13.86
N ASP A 297 20.83 19.42 -14.16
CA ASP A 297 19.85 19.07 -15.20
C ASP A 297 19.18 17.73 -14.88
N LEU A 298 18.11 17.43 -15.64
CA LEU A 298 17.45 16.12 -15.67
C LEU A 298 17.19 15.81 -17.14
N LEU A 299 17.87 14.80 -17.66
CA LEU A 299 17.73 14.39 -19.05
C LEU A 299 16.88 13.12 -19.14
N THR A 300 15.85 13.14 -19.98
CA THR A 300 14.94 12.01 -20.21
C THR A 300 15.21 11.40 -21.58
N PHE A 301 15.42 10.09 -21.64
CA PHE A 301 15.68 9.34 -22.88
C PHE A 301 14.68 8.22 -23.06
N ASN A 302 14.32 7.93 -24.30
CA ASN A 302 13.38 6.85 -24.67
C ASN A 302 14.08 5.50 -24.89
N LYS A 303 15.40 5.43 -24.71
CA LYS A 303 16.22 4.22 -24.80
C LYS A 303 17.38 4.31 -23.84
N GLU A 304 17.91 3.16 -23.46
CA GLU A 304 19.11 3.08 -22.65
C GLU A 304 20.31 3.67 -23.42
N LEU A 305 21.05 4.54 -22.76
CA LEU A 305 22.25 5.16 -23.31
C LEU A 305 23.47 4.79 -22.45
N ASN A 306 24.61 4.64 -23.10
CA ASN A 306 25.87 4.49 -22.39
C ASN A 306 26.42 5.86 -21.94
N GLU A 307 27.45 5.83 -21.08
CA GLU A 307 28.06 7.03 -20.50
C GLU A 307 28.49 8.05 -21.57
N LYS A 308 29.13 7.60 -22.65
CA LYS A 308 29.58 8.47 -23.74
C LYS A 308 28.42 9.19 -24.44
N GLN A 309 27.36 8.47 -24.75
CA GLN A 309 26.16 9.03 -25.37
C GLN A 309 25.45 10.04 -24.48
N ILE A 310 25.46 9.80 -23.16
CA ILE A 310 24.88 10.73 -22.18
C ILE A 310 25.74 11.99 -22.10
N LEU A 311 27.05 11.88 -22.05
CA LEU A 311 27.98 13.02 -22.05
C LEU A 311 27.79 13.91 -23.30
N GLU A 312 27.66 13.31 -24.48
CA GLU A 312 27.37 14.07 -25.70
C GLU A 312 26.07 14.87 -25.63
N LYS A 313 25.04 14.28 -24.99
CA LYS A 313 23.75 14.97 -24.80
C LYS A 313 23.85 16.09 -23.77
N ILE A 314 24.62 15.89 -22.72
CA ILE A 314 24.87 16.91 -21.68
C ILE A 314 25.61 18.10 -22.27
N MET A 315 26.61 17.87 -23.14
CA MET A 315 27.34 18.92 -23.83
C MET A 315 26.46 19.75 -24.77
N LYS A 316 25.41 19.16 -25.34
CA LYS A 316 24.43 19.81 -26.21
C LYS A 316 23.28 20.48 -25.44
N SER A 317 23.11 20.19 -24.15
CA SER A 317 22.04 20.79 -23.31
C SER A 317 22.41 22.22 -22.92
N GLU A 318 21.55 23.18 -23.20
CA GLU A 318 21.76 24.60 -22.84
C GLU A 318 21.89 24.80 -21.32
N LYS A 319 21.22 23.96 -20.52
CA LYS A 319 21.25 24.05 -19.04
C LYS A 319 22.57 23.54 -18.46
N SER A 320 23.11 22.46 -18.99
CA SER A 320 24.28 21.78 -18.42
C SER A 320 25.59 22.29 -19.04
N SER A 321 25.63 22.61 -20.36
CA SER A 321 26.83 22.99 -21.09
C SER A 321 27.51 24.22 -20.52
N LYS A 322 26.76 25.21 -20.02
CA LYS A 322 27.30 26.41 -19.39
C LYS A 322 28.16 26.15 -18.15
N TYR A 323 27.96 25.05 -17.47
CA TYR A 323 28.76 24.66 -16.31
C TYR A 323 30.01 23.88 -16.71
N LEU A 324 30.04 23.29 -17.92
CA LEU A 324 31.17 22.54 -18.46
C LEU A 324 32.16 23.43 -19.25
N LYS A 325 31.70 24.58 -19.77
CA LYS A 325 32.56 25.54 -20.47
C LYS A 325 33.68 26.17 -19.63
N LYS A 326 33.69 25.96 -18.30
CA LYS A 326 34.61 26.59 -17.36
C LYS A 326 35.80 25.73 -16.94
N GLY A 327 35.94 24.48 -17.42
CA GLY A 327 37.03 23.59 -17.05
C GLY A 327 37.06 22.28 -17.82
N GLU A 328 38.22 21.61 -17.77
CA GLU A 328 38.36 20.25 -18.31
C GLU A 328 37.69 19.23 -17.41
N ILE A 329 37.06 18.20 -18.01
CA ILE A 329 36.44 17.09 -17.25
C ILE A 329 37.54 16.25 -16.64
N LYS A 330 37.68 16.30 -15.31
CA LYS A 330 38.66 15.52 -14.56
C LYS A 330 38.18 14.09 -14.31
N LYS A 331 36.87 13.92 -14.03
CA LYS A 331 36.30 12.62 -13.69
C LYS A 331 34.80 12.59 -13.98
N THR A 332 34.32 11.44 -14.44
CA THR A 332 32.87 11.16 -14.56
C THR A 332 32.53 9.98 -13.69
N ILE A 333 31.43 10.09 -12.94
CA ILE A 333 30.86 9.01 -12.13
C ILE A 333 29.47 8.74 -12.69
N TYR A 334 29.28 7.61 -13.35
CA TYR A 334 28.03 7.22 -13.95
C TYR A 334 27.38 6.07 -13.20
N ILE A 335 26.16 6.29 -12.71
CA ILE A 335 25.29 5.25 -12.16
C ILE A 335 24.23 4.97 -13.21
N LYS A 336 24.29 3.77 -13.79
CA LYS A 336 23.46 3.34 -14.91
C LYS A 336 21.98 3.68 -14.70
N ASN A 337 21.40 4.40 -15.67
CA ASN A 337 19.99 4.81 -15.72
C ASN A 337 19.49 5.63 -14.51
N LYS A 338 20.38 6.25 -13.75
CA LYS A 338 20.01 7.04 -12.55
C LYS A 338 20.67 8.41 -12.52
N LEU A 339 22.00 8.45 -12.61
CA LEU A 339 22.74 9.67 -12.34
C LEU A 339 24.07 9.66 -13.07
N ILE A 340 24.48 10.84 -13.54
CA ILE A 340 25.84 11.12 -13.94
C ILE A 340 26.36 12.34 -13.19
N ASN A 341 27.52 12.23 -12.54
CA ASN A 341 28.19 13.34 -11.89
C ASN A 341 29.52 13.62 -12.60
N ILE A 342 29.67 14.84 -13.09
CA ILE A 342 30.86 15.32 -13.82
C ILE A 342 31.64 16.24 -12.91
N ILE A 343 32.93 15.95 -12.71
CA ILE A 343 33.85 16.77 -11.93
C ILE A 343 34.74 17.52 -12.91
N VAL A 344 34.67 18.82 -12.86
CA VAL A 344 35.44 19.77 -13.68
C VAL A 344 36.39 20.58 -12.82
#